data_e84fa40320de7f781006e18d0c2b8645
#
_entry.id   e84fa40320de7f781006e18d0c2b8645
#
_cell.length_a   1.000
_cell.length_b   1.000
_cell.length_c   1.000
_cell.angle_alpha   90.00
_cell.angle_beta   90.00
_cell.angle_gamma   90.00
#
_symmetry.space_group_name_H-M   'P 1'
#
loop_
_entity.id
_entity.type
_entity.pdbx_description
1 polymer ?
#
loop_
_entity_poly.entity_id
_entity_poly.type
_entity_poly.pdbx_seq_one_letter_code
_entity_poly.pdbx_strand_id
1 'polypeptide(L)'
;MLRKLTMALAATMAIGFSGSAALAAPSEVASPNGYPPGTIVVKTNERKLYLVLGEGRALRYPVGVGKAGKQWSGATRIDGKYRQPAWSPPADVKRDNPSIPDVIPGGSPSNPMGVAAMTLEGGEYAIHGTNRPNSVGGYVSYGCVRMYNQDISDLFERVEVGTPVIVTSR
;
A
#
# COMPACT_ATOMS: atom_id res chain seq x y z
N MET A 1 21.46 67.36 -32.82
CA MET A 1 22.14 66.16 -32.29
C MET A 1 21.12 65.36 -31.49
N LEU A 2 20.50 64.33 -32.06
CA LEU A 2 19.46 63.53 -31.42
C LEU A 2 20.08 62.16 -30.97
N ARG A 3 20.22 61.96 -29.65
CA ARG A 3 20.67 60.67 -29.06
C ARG A 3 19.51 59.72 -29.04
N LYS A 4 19.60 58.62 -29.79
CA LYS A 4 18.67 57.51 -29.73
C LYS A 4 19.02 56.64 -28.51
N LEU A 5 18.06 56.51 -27.57
CA LEU A 5 18.13 55.63 -26.43
C LEU A 5 17.54 54.28 -26.85
N THR A 6 18.35 53.24 -26.95
CA THR A 6 17.91 51.85 -27.18
C THR A 6 17.63 51.19 -25.84
N MET A 7 16.35 50.89 -25.59
CA MET A 7 15.93 50.05 -24.45
C MET A 7 16.09 48.57 -24.82
N ALA A 8 16.96 47.88 -24.09
CA ALA A 8 17.08 46.42 -24.15
C ALA A 8 16.06 45.78 -23.22
N LEU A 9 15.13 44.99 -23.80
CA LEU A 9 14.13 44.24 -23.07
C LEU A 9 14.76 42.90 -22.66
N ALA A 10 15.05 42.72 -21.37
CA ALA A 10 15.52 41.42 -20.83
C ALA A 10 14.31 40.54 -20.56
N ALA A 11 14.16 39.49 -21.35
CA ALA A 11 13.14 38.43 -21.12
C ALA A 11 13.67 37.46 -20.07
N THR A 12 13.13 37.49 -18.86
CA THR A 12 13.36 36.50 -17.81
C THR A 12 12.55 35.23 -18.10
N MET A 13 13.20 34.16 -18.54
CA MET A 13 12.61 32.85 -18.63
C MET A 13 12.47 32.26 -17.22
N ALA A 14 11.24 32.14 -16.71
CA ALA A 14 10.92 31.40 -15.50
C ALA A 14 10.90 29.91 -15.85
N ILE A 15 11.90 29.15 -15.42
CA ILE A 15 11.94 27.69 -15.50
C ILE A 15 11.03 27.16 -14.39
N GLY A 16 9.81 26.78 -14.77
CA GLY A 16 8.88 26.11 -13.86
C GLY A 16 9.38 24.68 -13.55
N PHE A 17 9.88 24.47 -12.34
CA PHE A 17 10.13 23.13 -11.81
C PHE A 17 8.78 22.46 -11.53
N SER A 18 8.30 21.64 -12.47
CA SER A 18 7.21 20.70 -12.22
C SER A 18 7.76 19.58 -11.34
N GLY A 19 7.64 19.73 -10.01
CA GLY A 19 7.96 18.68 -9.07
C GLY A 19 6.97 17.54 -9.23
N SER A 20 7.33 16.49 -9.98
CA SER A 20 6.65 15.21 -9.89
C SER A 20 6.81 14.73 -8.45
N ALA A 21 5.70 14.55 -7.71
CA ALA A 21 5.71 13.86 -6.43
C ALA A 21 6.18 12.43 -6.69
N ALA A 22 7.47 12.17 -6.52
CA ALA A 22 8.02 10.84 -6.52
C ALA A 22 7.37 10.13 -5.33
N LEU A 23 6.47 9.17 -5.61
CA LEU A 23 5.97 8.25 -4.61
C LEU A 23 7.21 7.52 -4.07
N ALA A 24 7.48 7.67 -2.78
CA ALA A 24 8.70 7.17 -2.19
C ALA A 24 8.78 5.65 -2.32
N ALA A 25 9.87 5.13 -2.87
CA ALA A 25 10.21 3.72 -2.83
C ALA A 25 10.22 3.22 -1.36
N PRO A 26 10.03 1.90 -1.13
CA PRO A 26 10.11 1.35 0.21
C PRO A 26 11.44 1.75 0.86
N SER A 27 11.39 2.20 2.11
CA SER A 27 12.60 2.62 2.82
C SER A 27 13.24 1.42 3.52
N GLU A 28 14.53 1.21 3.32
CA GLU A 28 15.30 0.28 4.13
C GLU A 28 15.50 0.87 5.53
N VAL A 29 15.20 0.07 6.56
CA VAL A 29 15.23 0.46 7.97
C VAL A 29 15.73 -0.69 8.83
N ALA A 30 16.00 -0.41 10.12
CA ALA A 30 16.24 -1.47 11.11
C ALA A 30 15.03 -2.42 11.17
N SER A 31 15.29 -3.72 11.15
CA SER A 31 14.25 -4.74 11.24
C SER A 31 13.59 -4.73 12.61
N PRO A 32 12.28 -4.98 12.70
CA PRO A 32 11.67 -5.39 13.97
C PRO A 32 12.39 -6.62 14.53
N ASN A 33 12.71 -6.59 15.83
CA ASN A 33 13.45 -7.69 16.47
C ASN A 33 12.60 -8.97 16.58
N GLY A 34 13.26 -10.13 16.50
CA GLY A 34 12.66 -11.43 16.81
C GLY A 34 11.97 -12.12 15.63
N TYR A 35 12.12 -11.61 14.40
CA TYR A 35 11.53 -12.21 13.21
C TYR A 35 12.60 -12.68 12.22
N PRO A 36 12.50 -13.93 11.69
CA PRO A 36 13.45 -14.44 10.72
C PRO A 36 13.33 -13.70 9.37
N PRO A 37 14.42 -13.71 8.55
CA PRO A 37 14.38 -13.20 7.17
C PRO A 37 13.24 -13.82 6.35
N GLY A 38 12.66 -13.04 5.45
CA GLY A 38 11.51 -13.45 4.63
C GLY A 38 10.15 -13.29 5.32
N THR A 39 10.11 -12.90 6.60
CA THR A 39 8.84 -12.67 7.30
C THR A 39 8.28 -11.29 6.99
N ILE A 40 6.97 -11.21 6.74
CA ILE A 40 6.21 -9.96 6.72
C ILE A 40 5.73 -9.68 8.16
N VAL A 41 6.01 -8.48 8.66
CA VAL A 41 5.52 -8.01 9.96
C VAL A 41 4.66 -6.77 9.74
N VAL A 42 3.37 -6.84 10.11
CA VAL A 42 2.45 -5.69 10.06
C VAL A 42 2.25 -5.16 11.46
N LYS A 43 2.74 -3.94 11.72
CA LYS A 43 2.51 -3.23 12.98
C LYS A 43 1.34 -2.26 12.80
N THR A 44 0.17 -2.66 13.31
CA THR A 44 -1.08 -1.92 13.07
C THR A 44 -1.11 -0.57 13.76
N ASN A 45 -0.50 -0.43 14.95
CA ASN A 45 -0.36 0.85 15.65
C ASN A 45 0.53 1.85 14.89
N GLU A 46 1.55 1.36 14.17
CA GLU A 46 2.43 2.19 13.34
C GLU A 46 1.85 2.44 11.94
N ARG A 47 0.88 1.62 11.51
CA ARG A 47 0.35 1.54 10.13
C ARG A 47 1.49 1.35 9.12
N LYS A 48 2.35 0.37 9.47
CA LYS A 48 3.52 0.00 8.68
C LYS A 48 3.57 -1.52 8.48
N LEU A 49 4.06 -1.90 7.32
CA LEU A 49 4.43 -3.27 6.99
C LEU A 49 5.94 -3.32 6.80
N TYR A 50 6.57 -4.35 7.35
CA TYR A 50 7.99 -4.61 7.26
C TYR A 50 8.21 -5.97 6.59
N LEU A 51 9.01 -6.01 5.53
CA LEU A 51 9.58 -7.25 5.00
C LEU A 51 10.99 -7.40 5.56
N VAL A 52 11.19 -8.40 6.39
CA VAL A 52 12.49 -8.68 7.04
C VAL A 52 13.47 -9.23 6.00
N LEU A 53 14.62 -8.56 5.83
CA LEU A 53 15.66 -8.95 4.86
C LEU A 53 16.77 -9.83 5.46
N GLY A 54 16.97 -9.76 6.78
CA GLY A 54 18.12 -10.31 7.47
C GLY A 54 19.14 -9.24 7.86
N GLU A 55 20.16 -9.62 8.61
CA GLU A 55 21.22 -8.72 9.07
C GLU A 55 20.70 -7.46 9.79
N GLY A 56 19.58 -7.58 10.50
CA GLY A 56 18.94 -6.47 11.19
C GLY A 56 18.25 -5.45 10.27
N ARG A 57 18.01 -5.76 9.00
CA ARG A 57 17.42 -4.87 8.00
C ARG A 57 16.02 -5.31 7.58
N ALA A 58 15.17 -4.37 7.22
CA ALA A 58 13.84 -4.60 6.64
C ALA A 58 13.48 -3.52 5.64
N LEU A 59 12.63 -3.87 4.66
CA LEU A 59 11.92 -2.89 3.83
C LEU A 59 10.65 -2.47 4.56
N ARG A 60 10.42 -1.18 4.68
CA ARG A 60 9.26 -0.61 5.35
C ARG A 60 8.34 0.06 4.34
N TYR A 61 7.05 -0.30 4.42
CA TYR A 61 5.97 0.25 3.58
C TYR A 61 4.90 0.92 4.46
N PRO A 62 4.38 2.08 4.08
CA PRO A 62 3.18 2.64 4.70
C PRO A 62 1.96 1.79 4.32
N VAL A 63 1.06 1.54 5.29
CA VAL A 63 -0.15 0.75 5.03
C VAL A 63 -1.39 1.33 5.70
N GLY A 64 -2.56 1.11 5.09
CA GLY A 64 -3.84 1.24 5.76
C GLY A 64 -4.21 -0.08 6.42
N VAL A 65 -4.79 -0.02 7.63
CA VAL A 65 -5.13 -1.19 8.44
C VAL A 65 -6.58 -1.16 8.89
N GLY A 66 -7.00 -2.19 9.63
CA GLY A 66 -8.37 -2.31 10.14
C GLY A 66 -8.84 -1.07 10.92
N LYS A 67 -10.05 -0.58 10.64
CA LYS A 67 -10.73 0.45 11.45
C LYS A 67 -11.04 -0.09 12.86
N ALA A 68 -11.48 0.78 13.77
CA ALA A 68 -11.87 0.39 15.12
C ALA A 68 -12.85 -0.81 15.08
N GLY A 69 -12.61 -1.83 15.90
CA GLY A 69 -13.38 -3.06 15.94
C GLY A 69 -13.12 -4.04 14.78
N LYS A 70 -12.21 -3.70 13.84
CA LYS A 70 -11.81 -4.54 12.71
C LYS A 70 -10.31 -4.79 12.68
N GLN A 71 -9.60 -4.49 13.76
CA GLN A 71 -8.20 -4.84 13.92
C GLN A 71 -8.08 -6.26 14.46
N TRP A 72 -7.02 -6.93 14.05
CA TRP A 72 -6.67 -8.27 14.51
C TRP A 72 -5.16 -8.38 14.70
N SER A 73 -4.74 -9.40 15.40
CA SER A 73 -3.33 -9.77 15.57
C SER A 73 -3.20 -11.28 15.57
N GLY A 74 -2.07 -11.78 15.10
CA GLY A 74 -1.80 -13.21 15.00
C GLY A 74 -0.76 -13.52 13.95
N ALA A 75 -0.48 -14.82 13.79
CA ALA A 75 0.38 -15.37 12.77
C ALA A 75 -0.47 -16.03 11.68
N THR A 76 -0.10 -15.82 10.44
CA THR A 76 -0.69 -16.42 9.25
C THR A 76 0.39 -16.55 8.17
N ARG A 77 0.01 -16.87 6.95
CA ARG A 77 0.89 -16.90 5.78
C ARG A 77 0.13 -16.47 4.52
N ILE A 78 0.88 -16.10 3.49
CA ILE A 78 0.31 -15.89 2.16
C ILE A 78 -0.15 -17.24 1.62
N ASP A 79 -1.42 -17.36 1.23
CA ASP A 79 -1.99 -18.57 0.62
C ASP A 79 -2.27 -18.41 -0.89
N GLY A 80 -2.32 -17.17 -1.40
CA GLY A 80 -2.50 -16.90 -2.82
C GLY A 80 -1.96 -15.54 -3.23
N LYS A 81 -1.56 -15.43 -4.51
CA LYS A 81 -1.04 -14.19 -5.12
C LYS A 81 -1.79 -13.94 -6.43
N TYR A 82 -2.39 -12.77 -6.58
CA TYR A 82 -3.25 -12.44 -7.71
C TYR A 82 -2.96 -11.04 -8.25
N ARG A 83 -2.77 -10.95 -9.57
CA ARG A 83 -2.69 -9.66 -10.27
C ARG A 83 -4.07 -9.25 -10.77
N GLN A 84 -4.42 -7.98 -10.54
CA GLN A 84 -5.72 -7.42 -10.92
C GLN A 84 -6.89 -8.36 -10.56
N PRO A 85 -7.01 -8.82 -9.29
CA PRO A 85 -8.07 -9.76 -8.92
C PRO A 85 -9.44 -9.10 -9.06
N ALA A 86 -10.43 -9.88 -9.48
CA ALA A 86 -11.82 -9.51 -9.22
C ALA A 86 -12.06 -9.49 -7.71
N TRP A 87 -12.99 -8.66 -7.26
CA TRP A 87 -13.30 -8.53 -5.84
C TRP A 87 -14.79 -8.68 -5.57
N SER A 88 -15.12 -9.57 -4.65
CA SER A 88 -16.45 -9.71 -4.07
C SER A 88 -16.45 -9.12 -2.67
N PRO A 89 -17.34 -8.17 -2.34
CA PRO A 89 -17.39 -7.57 -1.02
C PRO A 89 -17.74 -8.60 0.05
N PRO A 90 -16.98 -8.69 1.15
CA PRO A 90 -17.35 -9.48 2.32
C PRO A 90 -18.71 -9.04 2.89
N ALA A 91 -19.37 -9.93 3.61
CA ALA A 91 -20.70 -9.69 4.16
C ALA A 91 -20.82 -8.38 4.97
N ASP A 92 -19.82 -8.07 5.78
CA ASP A 92 -19.76 -6.83 6.56
C ASP A 92 -19.72 -5.58 5.67
N VAL A 93 -18.96 -5.62 4.58
CA VAL A 93 -18.88 -4.51 3.62
C VAL A 93 -20.21 -4.35 2.88
N LYS A 94 -20.82 -5.47 2.48
CA LYS A 94 -22.12 -5.48 1.80
C LYS A 94 -23.24 -4.97 2.72
N ARG A 95 -23.22 -5.34 4.01
CA ARG A 95 -24.16 -4.83 5.01
C ARG A 95 -24.03 -3.32 5.20
N ASP A 96 -22.80 -2.80 5.29
CA ASP A 96 -22.54 -1.37 5.51
C ASP A 96 -22.76 -0.54 4.21
N ASN A 97 -22.71 -1.19 3.03
CA ASN A 97 -22.98 -0.58 1.74
C ASN A 97 -23.76 -1.54 0.83
N PRO A 98 -25.11 -1.64 0.99
CA PRO A 98 -25.93 -2.59 0.24
C PRO A 98 -25.94 -2.38 -1.28
N SER A 99 -25.64 -1.16 -1.74
CA SER A 99 -25.63 -0.82 -3.18
C SER A 99 -24.34 -1.24 -3.90
N ILE A 100 -23.31 -1.72 -3.17
CA ILE A 100 -22.07 -2.15 -3.81
C ILE A 100 -22.34 -3.40 -4.68
N PRO A 101 -21.79 -3.49 -5.92
CA PRO A 101 -21.94 -4.70 -6.76
C PRO A 101 -21.45 -5.96 -6.05
N ASP A 102 -22.05 -7.11 -6.38
CA ASP A 102 -21.62 -8.42 -5.82
C ASP A 102 -20.22 -8.82 -6.29
N VAL A 103 -19.82 -8.37 -7.48
CA VAL A 103 -18.48 -8.55 -8.02
C VAL A 103 -18.03 -7.26 -8.71
N ILE A 104 -16.84 -6.81 -8.41
CA ILE A 104 -16.15 -5.75 -9.15
C ILE A 104 -14.99 -6.39 -9.93
N PRO A 105 -14.99 -6.28 -11.29
CA PRO A 105 -13.96 -6.90 -12.11
C PRO A 105 -12.54 -6.42 -11.78
N GLY A 106 -11.56 -7.28 -12.01
CA GLY A 106 -10.15 -6.91 -11.94
C GLY A 106 -9.80 -5.80 -12.94
N GLY A 107 -8.90 -4.91 -12.56
CA GLY A 107 -8.52 -3.75 -13.38
C GLY A 107 -9.54 -2.61 -13.42
N SER A 108 -10.76 -2.79 -12.86
CA SER A 108 -11.74 -1.71 -12.77
C SER A 108 -11.22 -0.58 -11.86
N PRO A 109 -11.37 0.71 -12.24
CA PRO A 109 -11.03 1.84 -11.38
C PRO A 109 -11.80 1.85 -10.05
N SER A 110 -12.96 1.20 -9.99
CA SER A 110 -13.76 1.06 -8.76
C SER A 110 -13.32 -0.11 -7.87
N ASN A 111 -12.40 -0.97 -8.32
CA ASN A 111 -11.98 -2.14 -7.58
C ASN A 111 -11.05 -1.74 -6.42
N PRO A 112 -11.44 -2.00 -5.15
CA PRO A 112 -10.65 -1.60 -3.99
C PRO A 112 -9.36 -2.41 -3.80
N MET A 113 -9.18 -3.54 -4.52
CA MET A 113 -7.97 -4.37 -4.42
C MET A 113 -6.78 -3.77 -5.16
N GLY A 114 -7.01 -2.79 -6.04
CA GLY A 114 -5.94 -2.18 -6.83
C GLY A 114 -5.32 -3.15 -7.83
N VAL A 115 -4.00 -3.06 -8.01
CA VAL A 115 -3.28 -3.79 -9.08
C VAL A 115 -2.89 -5.22 -8.69
N ALA A 116 -2.83 -5.55 -7.40
CA ALA A 116 -2.47 -6.88 -6.92
C ALA A 116 -3.02 -7.13 -5.51
N ALA A 117 -3.20 -8.39 -5.17
CA ALA A 117 -3.55 -8.84 -3.83
C ALA A 117 -2.85 -10.16 -3.50
N MET A 118 -2.52 -10.33 -2.23
CA MET A 118 -2.03 -11.56 -1.62
C MET A 118 -3.00 -11.93 -0.51
N THR A 119 -3.71 -13.04 -0.68
CA THR A 119 -4.64 -13.56 0.34
C THR A 119 -3.87 -14.19 1.49
N LEU A 120 -4.46 -14.15 2.68
CA LEU A 120 -3.91 -14.72 3.89
C LEU A 120 -4.67 -15.99 4.27
N GLU A 121 -3.95 -16.98 4.78
CA GLU A 121 -4.54 -18.24 5.23
C GLU A 121 -5.68 -17.98 6.20
N GLY A 122 -6.82 -18.68 6.01
CA GLY A 122 -8.08 -18.43 6.70
C GLY A 122 -9.08 -17.65 5.86
N GLY A 123 -8.67 -17.07 4.71
CA GLY A 123 -9.56 -16.56 3.65
C GLY A 123 -10.27 -15.24 3.94
N GLU A 124 -10.12 -14.66 5.14
CA GLU A 124 -10.84 -13.42 5.50
C GLU A 124 -10.10 -12.14 5.12
N TYR A 125 -8.76 -12.18 5.09
CA TYR A 125 -7.92 -11.00 4.92
C TYR A 125 -6.93 -11.12 3.76
N ALA A 126 -6.48 -9.96 3.28
CA ALA A 126 -5.48 -9.86 2.23
C ALA A 126 -4.56 -8.66 2.47
N ILE A 127 -3.36 -8.72 1.89
CA ILE A 127 -2.49 -7.57 1.65
C ILE A 127 -2.71 -7.18 0.19
N HIS A 128 -3.13 -5.93 -0.09
CA HIS A 128 -3.56 -5.55 -1.43
C HIS A 128 -3.29 -4.08 -1.76
N GLY A 129 -3.34 -3.74 -3.04
CA GLY A 129 -3.27 -2.37 -3.52
C GLY A 129 -4.51 -1.55 -3.17
N THR A 130 -4.76 -0.46 -3.88
CA THR A 130 -5.94 0.36 -3.61
C THR A 130 -6.35 1.22 -4.81
N ASN A 131 -7.63 1.50 -4.93
CA ASN A 131 -8.17 2.57 -5.76
C ASN A 131 -8.32 3.90 -4.98
N ARG A 132 -7.93 3.93 -3.68
CA ARG A 132 -8.01 5.11 -2.80
C ARG A 132 -6.66 5.34 -2.11
N PRO A 133 -5.64 5.89 -2.80
CA PRO A 133 -4.29 6.03 -2.26
C PRO A 133 -4.24 6.87 -0.96
N ASN A 134 -5.10 7.88 -0.82
CA ASN A 134 -5.17 8.73 0.38
C ASN A 134 -5.63 7.99 1.66
N SER A 135 -6.05 6.72 1.53
CA SER A 135 -6.42 5.88 2.68
C SER A 135 -5.25 5.09 3.27
N VAL A 136 -4.10 5.06 2.58
CA VAL A 136 -2.86 4.46 3.11
C VAL A 136 -2.35 5.32 4.26
N GLY A 137 -1.93 4.68 5.34
CA GLY A 137 -1.56 5.35 6.60
C GLY A 137 -2.72 5.54 7.57
N GLY A 138 -3.95 5.13 7.21
CA GLY A 138 -5.15 5.25 8.04
C GLY A 138 -5.65 3.93 8.64
N TYR A 139 -6.61 4.04 9.56
CA TYR A 139 -7.42 2.94 10.10
C TYR A 139 -8.72 2.86 9.28
N VAL A 140 -8.72 2.16 8.16
CA VAL A 140 -9.72 2.35 7.09
C VAL A 140 -10.34 1.07 6.55
N SER A 141 -9.75 -0.10 6.81
CA SER A 141 -10.20 -1.37 6.23
C SER A 141 -11.10 -2.16 7.19
N TYR A 142 -11.61 -3.28 6.69
CA TYR A 142 -12.33 -4.28 7.48
C TYR A 142 -11.41 -5.40 7.98
N GLY A 143 -10.10 -5.14 8.05
CA GLY A 143 -9.08 -6.08 8.53
C GLY A 143 -7.94 -6.30 7.53
N CYS A 144 -8.17 -6.09 6.23
CA CYS A 144 -7.13 -6.17 5.21
C CYS A 144 -6.03 -5.12 5.40
N VAL A 145 -4.86 -5.40 4.87
CA VAL A 145 -3.71 -4.49 4.83
C VAL A 145 -3.66 -3.83 3.46
N ARG A 146 -3.87 -2.52 3.42
CA ARG A 146 -3.97 -1.73 2.18
C ARG A 146 -2.66 -1.02 1.91
N MET A 147 -2.14 -1.14 0.69
CA MET A 147 -0.88 -0.54 0.24
C MET A 147 -1.10 0.40 -0.94
N TYR A 148 -0.16 1.28 -1.21
CA TYR A 148 -0.07 1.92 -2.52
C TYR A 148 0.13 0.87 -3.61
N ASN A 149 -0.39 1.12 -4.82
CA ASN A 149 -0.30 0.15 -5.91
C ASN A 149 1.15 -0.18 -6.31
N GLN A 150 2.05 0.78 -6.25
CA GLN A 150 3.48 0.55 -6.48
C GLN A 150 4.11 -0.30 -5.37
N ASP A 151 3.74 -0.07 -4.11
CA ASP A 151 4.30 -0.77 -2.96
C ASP A 151 3.86 -2.24 -2.95
N ILE A 152 2.57 -2.52 -3.23
CA ILE A 152 2.10 -3.90 -3.37
C ILE A 152 2.76 -4.59 -4.57
N SER A 153 3.02 -3.88 -5.68
CA SER A 153 3.71 -4.46 -6.83
C SER A 153 5.15 -4.83 -6.47
N ASP A 154 5.86 -3.99 -5.74
CA ASP A 154 7.23 -4.28 -5.27
C ASP A 154 7.24 -5.46 -4.27
N LEU A 155 6.37 -5.44 -3.26
CA LEU A 155 6.27 -6.52 -2.28
C LEU A 155 5.88 -7.86 -2.93
N PHE A 156 4.97 -7.82 -3.89
CA PHE A 156 4.49 -9.00 -4.62
C PHE A 156 5.62 -9.76 -5.33
N GLU A 157 6.63 -9.06 -5.87
CA GLU A 157 7.78 -9.70 -6.52
C GLU A 157 8.80 -10.28 -5.52
N ARG A 158 8.76 -9.84 -4.27
CA ARG A 158 9.75 -10.22 -3.24
C ARG A 158 9.33 -11.41 -2.39
N VAL A 159 8.06 -11.78 -2.41
CA VAL A 159 7.50 -12.80 -1.53
C VAL A 159 6.76 -13.88 -2.30
N GLU A 160 6.61 -15.05 -1.68
CA GLU A 160 5.98 -16.21 -2.29
C GLU A 160 4.77 -16.70 -1.49
N VAL A 161 3.96 -17.58 -2.08
CA VAL A 161 2.96 -18.36 -1.34
C VAL A 161 3.69 -19.16 -0.25
N GLY A 162 3.15 -19.14 0.96
CA GLY A 162 3.80 -19.71 2.15
C GLY A 162 4.62 -18.70 2.96
N THR A 163 4.89 -17.49 2.44
CA THR A 163 5.59 -16.43 3.21
C THR A 163 4.88 -16.16 4.53
N PRO A 164 5.59 -16.25 5.69
CA PRO A 164 5.00 -15.97 6.99
C PRO A 164 4.58 -14.51 7.13
N VAL A 165 3.41 -14.28 7.74
CA VAL A 165 2.87 -12.95 8.02
C VAL A 165 2.50 -12.88 9.50
N ILE A 166 3.07 -11.91 10.20
CA ILE A 166 2.75 -11.60 11.60
C ILE A 166 2.06 -10.26 11.64
N VAL A 167 0.87 -10.22 12.22
CA VAL A 167 0.14 -8.97 12.47
C VAL A 167 0.13 -8.70 13.96
N THR A 168 0.53 -7.50 14.35
CA THR A 168 0.65 -7.10 15.76
C THR A 168 0.25 -5.65 15.95
N SER A 169 -0.24 -5.33 17.15
CA SER A 169 -0.52 -3.96 17.60
C SER A 169 0.62 -3.34 18.43
N ARG A 170 1.78 -4.01 18.52
CA ARG A 170 2.93 -3.58 19.33
C ARG A 170 4.15 -3.31 18.49
#